data_90e4470fc95e292f2a8f0cae05bc96dd
#
_entry.id   90e4470fc95e292f2a8f0cae05bc96dd
#
_cell.length_a   1.000
_cell.length_b   1.000
_cell.length_c   1.000
_cell.angle_alpha   90.00
_cell.angle_beta   90.00
_cell.angle_gamma   90.00
#
_symmetry.space_group_name_H-M   'P 1'
#
loop_
_entity.id
_entity.type
_entity.pdbx_description
1 polymer ?
#
loop_
_entity_poly.entity_id
_entity_poly.type
_entity_poly.pdbx_seq_one_letter_code
_entity_poly.pdbx_strand_id
1 'polypeptide(L)'
;MHEIRNELHLSGSQPNIEKLINSVVTPNYPMIDFARILPVPDELASLPAGMSRVKIDCYLTAVNPGTADHHLKKLPADEYDRLFRLVKEYYSNNDGFNHCITGSYPYPDVGYFADGKRMIDCLQKYGAPNWGDWCDQNWGQLTNSHIYEIEYNKWRFVTTANPSIKVIGKLAELNPAVRIYHRWASLGGRIVGSCLYENGQLIAEQECAPFSEDAISMEEALFPESRADYCEQQEP
;
A
#
# COMPACT_ATOMS: atom_id res chain seq x y z
N MET A 1 9.20 10.82 -1.33
CA MET A 1 7.93 10.17 -1.72
C MET A 1 7.98 10.07 -3.24
N HIS A 2 7.88 8.89 -3.81
CA HIS A 2 8.03 8.73 -5.26
C HIS A 2 6.64 8.68 -5.89
N GLU A 3 6.42 9.52 -6.90
CA GLU A 3 5.22 9.45 -7.72
C GLU A 3 5.27 8.18 -8.56
N ILE A 4 4.20 7.37 -8.50
CA ILE A 4 4.00 6.22 -9.37
C ILE A 4 2.76 6.50 -10.20
N ARG A 5 2.92 6.61 -11.50
CA ARG A 5 1.80 6.75 -12.44
C ARG A 5 1.26 5.39 -12.79
N ASN A 6 -0.05 5.28 -12.70
CA ASN A 6 -0.80 4.08 -13.03
C ASN A 6 -1.72 4.38 -14.21
N GLU A 7 -1.84 3.45 -15.13
CA GLU A 7 -2.78 3.53 -16.24
C GLU A 7 -3.56 2.22 -16.36
N LEU A 8 -4.88 2.34 -16.43
CA LEU A 8 -5.78 1.22 -16.70
C LEU A 8 -6.35 1.33 -18.10
N HIS A 9 -6.32 0.23 -18.84
CA HIS A 9 -7.08 0.05 -20.06
C HIS A 9 -8.19 -0.98 -19.80
N LEU A 10 -9.44 -0.56 -20.02
CA LEU A 10 -10.63 -1.36 -19.81
C LEU A 10 -11.14 -1.87 -21.17
N SER A 11 -11.43 -3.16 -21.27
CA SER A 11 -11.99 -3.76 -22.47
C SER A 11 -13.19 -4.63 -22.13
N GLY A 12 -14.30 -4.42 -22.82
CA GLY A 12 -15.56 -5.11 -22.56
C GLY A 12 -16.73 -4.43 -23.26
N SER A 13 -17.95 -4.89 -23.02
CA SER A 13 -19.13 -4.18 -23.52
C SER A 13 -19.31 -2.85 -22.81
N GLN A 14 -19.83 -1.85 -23.52
CA GLN A 14 -20.10 -0.51 -22.95
C GLN A 14 -20.88 -0.56 -21.61
N PRO A 15 -21.99 -1.33 -21.49
CA PRO A 15 -22.71 -1.39 -20.22
C PRO A 15 -21.88 -1.94 -19.06
N ASN A 16 -20.95 -2.88 -19.32
CA ASN A 16 -20.12 -3.46 -18.27
C ASN A 16 -19.05 -2.45 -17.80
N ILE A 17 -18.45 -1.71 -18.73
CA ILE A 17 -17.47 -0.65 -18.40
C ILE A 17 -18.17 0.47 -17.61
N GLU A 18 -19.35 0.95 -18.05
CA GLU A 18 -20.13 1.97 -17.33
C GLU A 18 -20.54 1.50 -15.93
N LYS A 19 -20.95 0.24 -15.77
CA LYS A 19 -21.25 -0.34 -14.47
C LYS A 19 -20.02 -0.33 -13.55
N LEU A 20 -18.84 -0.71 -14.06
CA LEU A 20 -17.59 -0.65 -13.32
C LEU A 20 -17.28 0.78 -12.90
N ILE A 21 -17.32 1.75 -13.82
CA ILE A 21 -17.06 3.17 -13.55
C ILE A 21 -17.97 3.66 -12.42
N ASN A 22 -19.30 3.47 -12.56
CA ASN A 22 -20.29 3.94 -11.60
C ASN A 22 -20.15 3.29 -10.22
N SER A 23 -19.56 2.11 -10.13
CA SER A 23 -19.35 1.41 -8.86
C SER A 23 -18.20 1.98 -8.03
N VAL A 24 -17.18 2.58 -8.66
CA VAL A 24 -15.93 2.93 -7.98
C VAL A 24 -15.44 4.36 -8.19
N VAL A 25 -15.96 5.09 -9.21
CA VAL A 25 -15.59 6.49 -9.45
C VAL A 25 -16.61 7.41 -8.78
N THR A 26 -16.12 8.42 -8.05
CA THR A 26 -17.00 9.42 -7.43
C THR A 26 -17.50 10.43 -8.47
N PRO A 27 -18.83 10.72 -8.53
CA PRO A 27 -19.41 11.49 -9.64
C PRO A 27 -18.94 12.94 -9.77
N ASN A 28 -18.70 13.63 -8.64
CA ASN A 28 -18.42 15.08 -8.61
C ASN A 28 -16.93 15.42 -8.60
N TYR A 29 -16.09 14.44 -8.35
CA TYR A 29 -14.65 14.59 -8.33
C TYR A 29 -14.05 13.24 -8.77
N PRO A 30 -13.38 13.17 -9.93
CA PRO A 30 -12.99 11.91 -10.51
C PRO A 30 -11.89 11.24 -9.66
N MET A 31 -12.32 10.44 -8.70
CA MET A 31 -11.47 9.65 -7.81
C MET A 31 -11.88 8.19 -7.88
N ILE A 32 -10.90 7.29 -7.85
CA ILE A 32 -11.15 5.88 -7.60
C ILE A 32 -11.32 5.72 -6.09
N ASP A 33 -12.49 5.26 -5.68
CA ASP A 33 -12.78 4.95 -4.29
C ASP A 33 -12.25 3.56 -3.92
N PHE A 34 -11.02 3.53 -3.44
CA PHE A 34 -10.35 2.29 -3.04
C PHE A 34 -11.06 1.56 -1.90
N ALA A 35 -11.73 2.30 -1.01
CA ALA A 35 -12.47 1.70 0.08
C ALA A 35 -13.71 0.92 -0.39
N ARG A 36 -14.31 1.29 -1.53
CA ARG A 36 -15.39 0.49 -2.14
C ARG A 36 -14.88 -0.79 -2.80
N ILE A 37 -13.64 -0.80 -3.26
CA ILE A 37 -13.03 -1.95 -3.94
C ILE A 37 -12.46 -2.92 -2.92
N LEU A 38 -11.66 -2.40 -1.99
CA LEU A 38 -10.93 -3.17 -0.98
C LEU A 38 -10.96 -2.38 0.34
N PRO A 39 -12.01 -2.55 1.17
CA PRO A 39 -12.19 -1.79 2.40
C PRO A 39 -11.12 -2.13 3.44
N VAL A 40 -10.73 -1.11 4.21
CA VAL A 40 -9.89 -1.31 5.40
C VAL A 40 -10.66 -2.15 6.42
N PRO A 41 -10.07 -3.22 6.99
CA PRO A 41 -10.69 -3.97 8.06
C PRO A 41 -11.06 -3.11 9.26
N ASP A 42 -12.25 -3.31 9.86
CA ASP A 42 -12.77 -2.49 10.95
C ASP A 42 -11.83 -2.41 12.16
N GLU A 43 -11.16 -3.52 12.49
CA GLU A 43 -10.21 -3.57 13.60
C GLU A 43 -9.01 -2.63 13.36
N LEU A 44 -8.51 -2.56 12.12
CA LEU A 44 -7.45 -1.62 11.72
C LEU A 44 -7.96 -0.18 11.67
N ALA A 45 -9.15 0.05 11.12
CA ALA A 45 -9.74 1.38 11.01
C ALA A 45 -9.94 2.06 12.38
N SER A 46 -10.10 1.26 13.44
CA SER A 46 -10.23 1.73 14.82
C SER A 46 -8.90 2.08 15.51
N LEU A 47 -7.75 1.80 14.88
CA LEU A 47 -6.42 2.08 15.42
C LEU A 47 -5.83 3.36 14.81
N PRO A 48 -5.15 4.21 15.60
CA PRO A 48 -4.49 5.39 15.06
C PRO A 48 -3.32 4.98 14.15
N ALA A 49 -3.13 5.69 13.03
CA ALA A 49 -2.03 5.44 12.10
C ALA A 49 -0.65 5.86 12.65
N GLY A 50 -0.63 6.79 13.62
CA GLY A 50 0.62 7.30 14.17
C GLY A 50 1.15 6.52 15.37
N MET A 51 2.48 6.59 15.57
CA MET A 51 3.18 6.05 16.75
C MET A 51 3.06 4.53 16.96
N SER A 52 2.73 3.77 15.92
CA SER A 52 2.52 2.30 16.05
C SER A 52 3.73 1.59 16.63
N ARG A 53 4.93 1.93 16.16
CA ARG A 53 6.19 1.36 16.67
C ARG A 53 6.36 1.63 18.15
N VAL A 54 6.17 2.88 18.59
CA VAL A 54 6.30 3.26 20.01
C VAL A 54 5.34 2.47 20.90
N LYS A 55 4.07 2.35 20.48
CA LYS A 55 3.05 1.63 21.23
C LYS A 55 3.34 0.13 21.31
N ILE A 56 3.79 -0.47 20.22
CA ILE A 56 4.22 -1.87 20.16
C ILE A 56 5.43 -2.10 21.07
N ASP A 57 6.44 -1.23 21.01
CA ASP A 57 7.64 -1.33 21.85
C ASP A 57 7.31 -1.19 23.33
N CYS A 58 6.41 -0.27 23.69
CA CYS A 58 5.92 -0.13 25.07
C CYS A 58 5.26 -1.43 25.56
N TYR A 59 4.36 -2.01 24.74
CA TYR A 59 3.72 -3.28 25.10
C TYR A 59 4.74 -4.41 25.25
N LEU A 60 5.62 -4.62 24.27
CA LEU A 60 6.64 -5.67 24.32
C LEU A 60 7.58 -5.51 25.54
N THR A 61 7.96 -4.29 25.87
CA THR A 61 8.78 -4.02 27.06
C THR A 61 8.04 -4.41 28.34
N ALA A 62 6.75 -4.04 28.44
CA ALA A 62 5.93 -4.33 29.62
C ALA A 62 5.67 -5.83 29.84
N VAL A 63 5.54 -6.63 28.75
CA VAL A 63 5.29 -8.08 28.84
C VAL A 63 6.55 -8.95 28.77
N ASN A 64 7.73 -8.36 28.61
CA ASN A 64 9.01 -9.07 28.51
C ASN A 64 9.32 -9.83 29.81
N PRO A 65 9.48 -11.17 29.78
CA PRO A 65 9.77 -11.96 30.97
C PRO A 65 11.12 -11.63 31.63
N GLY A 66 12.06 -11.05 30.86
CA GLY A 66 13.39 -10.65 31.34
C GLY A 66 13.47 -9.27 32.00
N THR A 67 12.36 -8.49 32.07
CA THR A 67 12.36 -7.15 32.67
C THR A 67 11.72 -7.11 34.04
N ALA A 68 12.19 -6.18 34.89
CA ALA A 68 11.61 -5.90 36.20
C ALA A 68 10.34 -5.03 36.17
N ASP A 69 9.87 -4.66 34.96
CA ASP A 69 8.63 -3.92 34.80
C ASP A 69 7.43 -4.72 35.29
N HIS A 70 6.53 -4.11 36.07
CA HIS A 70 5.37 -4.74 36.68
C HIS A 70 4.02 -4.22 36.16
N HIS A 71 4.01 -3.39 35.11
CA HIS A 71 2.78 -2.79 34.60
C HIS A 71 1.82 -3.83 33.98
N LEU A 72 2.35 -4.89 33.37
CA LEU A 72 1.56 -5.97 32.78
C LEU A 72 2.06 -7.34 33.22
N LYS A 73 1.15 -8.34 33.19
CA LYS A 73 1.52 -9.74 33.37
C LYS A 73 2.50 -10.15 32.28
N LYS A 74 3.61 -10.76 32.67
CA LYS A 74 4.64 -11.24 31.75
C LYS A 74 4.12 -12.37 30.88
N LEU A 75 4.54 -12.37 29.61
CA LEU A 75 4.27 -13.49 28.71
C LEU A 75 5.23 -14.66 28.99
N PRO A 76 4.81 -15.90 28.66
CA PRO A 76 5.75 -17.02 28.50
C PRO A 76 6.88 -16.63 27.53
N ALA A 77 8.10 -17.13 27.79
CA ALA A 77 9.27 -16.74 27.01
C ALA A 77 9.14 -17.09 25.52
N ASP A 78 8.59 -18.25 25.19
CA ASP A 78 8.36 -18.71 23.81
C ASP A 78 7.32 -17.85 23.07
N GLU A 79 6.26 -17.43 23.76
CA GLU A 79 5.27 -16.52 23.21
C GLU A 79 5.86 -15.13 22.97
N TYR A 80 6.61 -14.59 23.94
CA TYR A 80 7.31 -13.32 23.80
C TYR A 80 8.27 -13.34 22.62
N ASP A 81 9.12 -14.37 22.51
CA ASP A 81 10.10 -14.51 21.42
C ASP A 81 9.45 -14.59 20.03
N ARG A 82 8.28 -15.23 19.95
CA ARG A 82 7.49 -15.29 18.72
C ARG A 82 7.00 -13.91 18.31
N LEU A 83 6.39 -13.15 19.25
CA LEU A 83 5.89 -11.80 18.98
C LEU A 83 7.03 -10.84 18.64
N PHE A 84 8.12 -10.91 19.37
CA PHE A 84 9.29 -10.08 19.14
C PHE A 84 9.89 -10.30 17.75
N ARG A 85 10.01 -11.56 17.31
CA ARG A 85 10.47 -11.88 15.94
C ARG A 85 9.54 -11.34 14.87
N LEU A 86 8.24 -11.52 15.01
CA LEU A 86 7.24 -10.98 14.08
C LEU A 86 7.40 -9.46 13.91
N VAL A 87 7.44 -8.73 15.02
CA VAL A 87 7.58 -7.27 15.01
C VAL A 87 8.92 -6.84 14.40
N LYS A 88 9.99 -7.52 14.77
CA LYS A 88 11.33 -7.27 14.21
C LYS A 88 11.36 -7.48 12.71
N GLU A 89 10.80 -8.57 12.21
CA GLU A 89 10.73 -8.89 10.79
C GLU A 89 9.93 -7.82 10.03
N TYR A 90 8.77 -7.45 10.54
CA TYR A 90 7.94 -6.42 9.94
C TYR A 90 8.69 -5.09 9.76
N TYR A 91 9.29 -4.56 10.82
CA TYR A 91 10.01 -3.27 10.71
C TYR A 91 11.33 -3.36 9.96
N SER A 92 12.01 -4.51 9.95
CA SER A 92 13.22 -4.71 9.13
C SER A 92 12.91 -4.63 7.64
N ASN A 93 11.75 -5.08 7.22
CA ASN A 93 11.34 -5.09 5.83
C ASN A 93 10.74 -3.76 5.36
N ASN A 94 10.17 -2.98 6.28
CA ASN A 94 9.41 -1.76 5.92
C ASN A 94 10.15 -0.45 6.22
N ASP A 95 10.99 -0.37 7.26
CA ASP A 95 11.57 0.90 7.74
C ASP A 95 13.10 0.92 7.91
N GLY A 96 13.80 -0.16 7.57
CA GLY A 96 15.22 -0.24 7.91
C GLY A 96 15.43 -0.15 9.43
N PHE A 97 15.53 -1.26 10.08
CA PHE A 97 15.53 -1.47 11.55
C PHE A 97 16.78 -0.88 12.27
N ASN A 98 17.00 0.43 12.23
CA ASN A 98 18.18 1.06 12.83
C ASN A 98 17.93 1.90 14.09
N HIS A 99 16.74 1.89 14.71
CA HIS A 99 16.53 2.60 15.98
C HIS A 99 15.87 1.72 17.04
N CYS A 100 16.68 1.42 18.00
CA CYS A 100 16.48 0.87 19.34
C CYS A 100 15.06 0.68 19.90
N ILE A 101 14.76 -0.59 20.22
CA ILE A 101 13.81 -1.03 21.22
C ILE A 101 14.31 -0.75 22.68
N THR A 102 15.12 0.30 22.90
CA THR A 102 15.74 0.58 24.22
C THR A 102 15.57 2.02 24.68
N GLY A 103 14.61 2.77 24.12
CA GLY A 103 14.30 4.10 24.64
C GLY A 103 13.41 3.99 25.87
N SER A 104 13.89 4.45 27.04
CA SER A 104 13.03 4.73 28.19
C SER A 104 12.06 5.84 27.80
N TYR A 105 10.84 5.46 27.39
CA TYR A 105 9.78 6.44 27.21
C TYR A 105 9.29 6.88 28.61
N PRO A 106 9.24 8.19 28.89
CA PRO A 106 8.74 8.68 30.14
C PRO A 106 7.24 8.34 30.25
N TYR A 107 6.91 7.40 31.11
CA TYR A 107 5.55 7.02 31.52
C TYR A 107 4.57 6.73 30.34
N PRO A 108 4.60 5.52 29.79
CA PRO A 108 3.58 5.12 28.82
C PRO A 108 2.19 5.19 29.48
N ASP A 109 1.27 5.88 28.83
CA ASP A 109 -0.16 5.83 29.20
C ASP A 109 -0.65 4.38 29.06
N VAL A 110 -1.58 3.99 29.95
CA VAL A 110 -2.22 2.66 29.90
C VAL A 110 -2.81 2.37 28.51
N GLY A 111 -3.29 3.41 27.81
CA GLY A 111 -3.74 3.33 26.42
C GLY A 111 -2.67 2.84 25.44
N TYR A 112 -1.39 3.12 25.68
CA TYR A 112 -0.30 2.66 24.79
C TYR A 112 -0.12 1.15 24.82
N PHE A 113 -0.26 0.53 26.00
CA PHE A 113 -0.18 -0.92 26.12
C PHE A 113 -1.35 -1.62 25.42
N ALA A 114 -2.57 -1.09 25.60
CA ALA A 114 -3.75 -1.63 24.96
C ALA A 114 -3.68 -1.52 23.43
N ASP A 115 -3.31 -0.34 22.93
CA ASP A 115 -3.11 -0.13 21.50
C ASP A 115 -1.97 -0.97 20.94
N GLY A 116 -0.82 -1.04 21.64
CA GLY A 116 0.33 -1.84 21.24
C GLY A 116 -0.01 -3.33 21.08
N LYS A 117 -0.79 -3.88 22.03
CA LYS A 117 -1.31 -5.25 21.91
C LYS A 117 -2.19 -5.41 20.68
N ARG A 118 -3.20 -4.54 20.51
CA ARG A 118 -4.13 -4.58 19.37
C ARG A 118 -3.38 -4.45 18.04
N MET A 119 -2.35 -3.61 17.98
CA MET A 119 -1.50 -3.45 16.80
C MET A 119 -0.73 -4.72 16.45
N ILE A 120 -0.22 -5.46 17.46
CA ILE A 120 0.42 -6.77 17.24
C ILE A 120 -0.61 -7.80 16.76
N ASP A 121 -1.81 -7.83 17.35
CA ASP A 121 -2.88 -8.73 16.94
C ASP A 121 -3.28 -8.44 15.47
N CYS A 122 -3.38 -7.16 15.09
CA CYS A 122 -3.62 -6.74 13.70
C CYS A 122 -2.46 -7.10 12.76
N LEU A 123 -1.22 -6.92 13.20
CA LEU A 123 -0.04 -7.33 12.43
C LEU A 123 -0.06 -8.84 12.13
N GLN A 124 -0.43 -9.67 13.11
CA GLN A 124 -0.57 -11.11 12.92
C GLN A 124 -1.68 -11.48 11.93
N LYS A 125 -2.81 -10.75 11.98
CA LYS A 125 -4.02 -11.08 11.22
C LYS A 125 -4.02 -10.50 9.80
N TYR A 126 -3.51 -9.28 9.65
CA TYR A 126 -3.63 -8.48 8.42
C TYR A 126 -2.29 -8.11 7.78
N GLY A 127 -1.16 -8.44 8.41
CA GLY A 127 0.17 -8.06 7.94
C GLY A 127 0.52 -6.59 8.15
N ALA A 128 -0.32 -5.83 8.85
CA ALA A 128 -0.12 -4.41 9.15
C ALA A 128 -0.62 -4.06 10.56
N PRO A 129 0.10 -3.20 11.32
CA PRO A 129 -0.27 -2.84 12.68
C PRO A 129 -1.38 -1.78 12.78
N ASN A 130 -1.64 -1.03 11.71
CA ASN A 130 -2.62 0.05 11.66
C ASN A 130 -3.17 0.22 10.24
N TRP A 131 -4.21 1.07 10.09
CA TRP A 131 -4.87 1.30 8.80
C TRP A 131 -3.95 1.98 7.77
N GLY A 132 -3.06 2.88 8.20
CA GLY A 132 -2.16 3.59 7.29
C GLY A 132 -1.17 2.65 6.62
N ASP A 133 -0.46 1.82 7.40
CA ASP A 133 0.47 0.83 6.87
C ASP A 133 -0.27 -0.20 5.98
N TRP A 134 -1.51 -0.55 6.36
CA TRP A 134 -2.34 -1.44 5.55
C TRP A 134 -2.74 -0.79 4.21
N CYS A 135 -3.12 0.49 4.20
CA CYS A 135 -3.43 1.21 2.97
C CYS A 135 -2.22 1.32 2.06
N ASP A 136 -1.04 1.65 2.58
CA ASP A 136 0.19 1.70 1.79
C ASP A 136 0.53 0.35 1.13
N GLN A 137 0.31 -0.76 1.84
CA GLN A 137 0.57 -2.11 1.32
C GLN A 137 -0.48 -2.62 0.34
N ASN A 138 -1.72 -2.15 0.45
CA ASN A 138 -2.85 -2.70 -0.32
C ASN A 138 -3.39 -1.72 -1.35
N TRP A 139 -3.40 -0.43 -1.06
CA TRP A 139 -3.85 0.61 -2.00
C TRP A 139 -2.70 1.31 -2.72
N GLY A 140 -1.48 1.25 -2.16
CA GLY A 140 -0.33 1.99 -2.65
C GLY A 140 -0.29 3.45 -2.19
N GLN A 141 -1.21 3.85 -1.32
CA GLN A 141 -1.30 5.19 -0.70
C GLN A 141 -2.33 5.22 0.43
N LEU A 142 -2.33 6.33 1.22
CA LEU A 142 -3.22 6.48 2.39
C LEU A 142 -4.67 6.87 2.04
N THR A 143 -4.92 7.39 0.85
CA THR A 143 -6.22 7.96 0.46
C THR A 143 -6.68 7.40 -0.88
N ASN A 144 -7.93 7.70 -1.25
CA ASN A 144 -8.42 7.45 -2.60
C ASN A 144 -7.58 8.18 -3.65
N SER A 145 -7.44 7.59 -4.84
CA SER A 145 -6.63 8.19 -5.88
C SER A 145 -7.43 9.11 -6.80
N HIS A 146 -6.87 10.31 -7.03
CA HIS A 146 -7.38 11.23 -8.03
C HIS A 146 -7.04 10.75 -9.44
N ILE A 147 -8.05 10.69 -10.32
CA ILE A 147 -7.87 10.39 -11.73
C ILE A 147 -7.59 11.72 -12.43
N TYR A 148 -6.39 11.90 -12.96
CA TYR A 148 -6.00 13.13 -13.66
C TYR A 148 -6.30 13.08 -15.17
N GLU A 149 -6.51 11.88 -15.72
CA GLU A 149 -6.93 11.69 -17.09
C GLU A 149 -7.93 10.53 -17.15
N ILE A 150 -9.12 10.80 -17.68
CA ILE A 150 -10.18 9.82 -17.86
C ILE A 150 -10.70 9.88 -19.30
N GLU A 151 -10.47 8.84 -20.04
CA GLU A 151 -11.16 8.52 -21.28
C GLU A 151 -12.14 7.38 -21.00
N TYR A 152 -13.07 7.13 -21.90
CA TYR A 152 -14.10 6.11 -21.70
C TYR A 152 -13.56 4.75 -21.19
N ASN A 153 -12.43 4.30 -21.73
CA ASN A 153 -11.82 3.02 -21.43
C ASN A 153 -10.37 3.09 -20.94
N LYS A 154 -9.86 4.30 -20.66
CA LYS A 154 -8.50 4.51 -20.18
C LYS A 154 -8.51 5.51 -19.01
N TRP A 155 -7.90 5.12 -17.88
CA TRP A 155 -7.78 5.97 -16.71
C TRP A 155 -6.33 6.08 -16.29
N ARG A 156 -5.92 7.29 -15.92
CA ARG A 156 -4.62 7.57 -15.35
C ARG A 156 -4.75 8.17 -13.96
N PHE A 157 -4.02 7.61 -13.01
CA PHE A 157 -4.01 8.06 -11.63
C PHE A 157 -2.63 7.88 -11.00
N VAL A 158 -2.41 8.54 -9.85
CA VAL A 158 -1.12 8.53 -9.15
C VAL A 158 -1.24 7.81 -7.81
N THR A 159 -0.21 7.05 -7.45
CA THR A 159 0.01 6.53 -6.11
C THR A 159 1.41 6.92 -5.61
N THR A 160 1.64 6.81 -4.29
CA THR A 160 2.85 7.39 -3.68
C THR A 160 3.75 6.39 -2.95
N ALA A 161 3.25 5.20 -2.64
CA ALA A 161 4.02 4.15 -1.97
C ALA A 161 4.29 2.95 -2.90
N ASN A 162 3.23 2.39 -3.48
CA ASN A 162 3.30 1.22 -4.37
C ASN A 162 2.30 1.37 -5.52
N PRO A 163 2.46 0.65 -6.65
CA PRO A 163 1.38 0.49 -7.62
C PRO A 163 0.19 -0.22 -6.97
N SER A 164 -1.03 0.21 -7.30
CA SER A 164 -2.26 -0.31 -6.67
C SER A 164 -2.66 -1.71 -7.16
N ILE A 165 -1.71 -2.64 -7.30
CA ILE A 165 -1.92 -3.97 -7.91
C ILE A 165 -3.04 -4.73 -7.21
N LYS A 166 -3.04 -4.77 -5.86
CA LYS A 166 -4.04 -5.51 -5.08
C LYS A 166 -5.45 -4.94 -5.23
N VAL A 167 -5.57 -3.60 -5.24
CA VAL A 167 -6.86 -2.93 -5.47
C VAL A 167 -7.37 -3.23 -6.87
N ILE A 168 -6.50 -3.12 -7.88
CA ILE A 168 -6.89 -3.37 -9.28
C ILE A 168 -7.20 -4.85 -9.50
N GLY A 169 -6.47 -5.77 -8.89
CA GLY A 169 -6.82 -7.19 -8.87
C GLY A 169 -8.20 -7.44 -8.28
N LYS A 170 -8.52 -6.78 -7.16
CA LYS A 170 -9.85 -6.88 -6.55
C LYS A 170 -10.95 -6.25 -7.41
N LEU A 171 -10.64 -5.13 -8.08
CA LEU A 171 -11.54 -4.50 -9.05
C LEU A 171 -11.88 -5.47 -10.21
N ALA A 172 -10.88 -6.20 -10.71
CA ALA A 172 -11.07 -7.21 -11.74
C ALA A 172 -11.96 -8.37 -11.26
N GLU A 173 -11.71 -8.91 -10.05
CA GLU A 173 -12.55 -9.95 -9.45
C GLU A 173 -14.02 -9.53 -9.34
N LEU A 174 -14.28 -8.28 -8.95
CA LEU A 174 -15.64 -7.74 -8.82
C LEU A 174 -16.31 -7.48 -10.17
N ASN A 175 -15.54 -7.39 -11.26
CA ASN A 175 -16.00 -7.07 -12.61
C ASN A 175 -15.46 -8.05 -13.65
N PRO A 176 -15.78 -9.36 -13.56
CA PRO A 176 -15.18 -10.38 -14.42
C PRO A 176 -15.51 -10.24 -15.91
N ALA A 177 -16.56 -9.49 -16.25
CA ALA A 177 -16.94 -9.19 -17.63
C ALA A 177 -16.12 -8.06 -18.30
N VAL A 178 -15.19 -7.44 -17.55
CA VAL A 178 -14.28 -6.40 -18.05
C VAL A 178 -12.85 -6.93 -17.95
N ARG A 179 -12.16 -6.94 -19.08
CA ARG A 179 -10.72 -7.17 -19.12
C ARG A 179 -10.02 -5.89 -18.68
N ILE A 180 -9.05 -5.99 -17.76
CA ILE A 180 -8.29 -4.85 -17.23
C ILE A 180 -6.82 -5.09 -17.54
N TYR A 181 -6.21 -4.17 -18.30
CA TYR A 181 -4.76 -4.07 -18.42
C TYR A 181 -4.29 -2.91 -17.57
N HIS A 182 -3.49 -3.19 -16.54
CA HIS A 182 -2.92 -2.22 -15.61
C HIS A 182 -1.42 -2.13 -15.84
N ARG A 183 -0.91 -0.94 -16.08
CA ARG A 183 0.53 -0.68 -16.15
C ARG A 183 0.91 0.48 -15.25
N TRP A 184 2.15 0.49 -14.79
CA TRP A 184 2.65 1.52 -13.90
C TRP A 184 4.13 1.80 -14.14
N ALA A 185 4.56 3.03 -13.80
CA ALA A 185 5.96 3.42 -13.73
C ALA A 185 6.18 4.47 -12.65
N SER A 186 7.33 4.41 -11.99
CA SER A 186 7.87 5.52 -11.20
C SER A 186 8.83 6.34 -12.05
N LEU A 187 8.90 7.64 -11.76
CA LEU A 187 9.92 8.50 -12.38
C LEU A 187 11.32 7.95 -12.04
N GLY A 188 12.16 7.80 -13.05
CA GLY A 188 13.48 7.17 -12.96
C GLY A 188 13.46 5.64 -13.11
N GLY A 189 12.35 5.05 -13.60
CA GLY A 189 12.28 3.66 -14.08
C GLY A 189 12.62 2.57 -13.07
N ARG A 190 12.47 2.84 -11.75
CA ARG A 190 12.83 1.87 -10.69
C ARG A 190 11.71 0.90 -10.37
N ILE A 191 10.47 1.34 -10.45
CA ILE A 191 9.25 0.56 -10.18
C ILE A 191 8.42 0.61 -11.44
N VAL A 192 8.51 -0.41 -12.27
CA VAL A 192 7.85 -0.46 -13.57
C VAL A 192 7.29 -1.85 -13.81
N GLY A 193 6.06 -1.93 -14.30
CA GLY A 193 5.46 -3.21 -14.61
C GLY A 193 4.05 -3.12 -15.16
N SER A 194 3.46 -4.27 -15.38
CA SER A 194 2.09 -4.40 -15.84
C SER A 194 1.42 -5.69 -15.36
N CYS A 195 0.10 -5.65 -15.26
CA CYS A 195 -0.75 -6.81 -15.00
C CYS A 195 -1.89 -6.87 -16.03
N LEU A 196 -2.25 -8.07 -16.42
CA LEU A 196 -3.42 -8.34 -17.25
C LEU A 196 -4.41 -9.22 -16.50
N TYR A 197 -5.64 -8.76 -16.39
CA TYR A 197 -6.74 -9.48 -15.76
C TYR A 197 -7.82 -9.80 -16.80
N GLU A 198 -8.24 -11.05 -16.85
CA GLU A 198 -9.36 -11.52 -17.66
C GLU A 198 -10.26 -12.43 -16.83
N ASN A 199 -11.57 -12.32 -17.01
CA ASN A 199 -12.56 -13.10 -16.25
C ASN A 199 -12.37 -13.02 -14.72
N GLY A 200 -11.90 -11.84 -14.23
CA GLY A 200 -11.63 -11.61 -12.83
C GLY A 200 -10.34 -12.24 -12.29
N GLN A 201 -9.51 -12.82 -13.13
CA GLN A 201 -8.26 -13.50 -12.74
C GLN A 201 -7.04 -12.84 -13.36
N LEU A 202 -5.93 -12.85 -12.62
CA LEU A 202 -4.62 -12.44 -13.14
C LEU A 202 -4.14 -13.47 -14.18
N ILE A 203 -3.95 -13.01 -15.43
CA ILE A 203 -3.50 -13.85 -16.54
C ILE A 203 -2.02 -13.68 -16.83
N ALA A 204 -1.51 -12.45 -16.69
CA ALA A 204 -0.11 -12.13 -16.87
C ALA A 204 0.32 -11.02 -15.93
N GLU A 205 1.54 -11.12 -15.45
CA GLU A 205 2.23 -10.12 -14.65
C GLU A 205 3.66 -9.99 -15.18
N GLN A 206 4.11 -8.75 -15.33
CA GLN A 206 5.46 -8.42 -15.76
C GLN A 206 6.02 -7.31 -14.88
N GLU A 207 7.12 -7.57 -14.23
CA GLU A 207 7.98 -6.55 -13.62
C GLU A 207 9.18 -6.33 -14.52
N CYS A 208 9.44 -5.06 -14.87
CA CYS A 208 10.60 -4.72 -15.68
C CYS A 208 11.82 -4.55 -14.78
N ALA A 209 12.97 -5.05 -15.22
CA ALA A 209 14.23 -4.75 -14.55
C ALA A 209 14.47 -3.23 -14.55
N PRO A 210 14.91 -2.63 -13.44
CA PRO A 210 15.20 -1.20 -13.37
C PRO A 210 16.13 -0.78 -14.52
N PHE A 211 15.80 0.32 -15.20
CA PHE A 211 16.56 0.90 -16.30
C PHE A 211 16.70 0.02 -17.57
N SER A 212 15.90 -1.05 -17.69
CA SER A 212 15.81 -1.81 -18.94
C SER A 212 15.13 -0.99 -20.04
N GLU A 213 15.31 -1.38 -21.32
CA GLU A 213 14.64 -0.73 -22.45
C GLU A 213 13.11 -0.73 -22.28
N ASP A 214 12.52 -1.83 -21.80
CA ASP A 214 11.10 -1.93 -21.50
C ASP A 214 10.68 -0.96 -20.40
N ALA A 215 11.48 -0.83 -19.32
CA ALA A 215 11.19 0.09 -18.23
C ALA A 215 11.25 1.55 -18.70
N ILE A 216 12.25 1.92 -19.50
CA ILE A 216 12.40 3.26 -20.07
C ILE A 216 11.22 3.56 -21.01
N SER A 217 10.86 2.65 -21.90
CA SER A 217 9.75 2.83 -22.83
C SER A 217 8.41 3.01 -22.09
N MET A 218 8.17 2.25 -21.02
CA MET A 218 6.96 2.37 -20.23
C MET A 218 6.93 3.67 -19.41
N GLU A 219 8.07 4.08 -18.84
CA GLU A 219 8.21 5.37 -18.17
C GLU A 219 7.91 6.52 -19.12
N GLU A 220 8.53 6.56 -20.31
CA GLU A 220 8.28 7.59 -21.33
C GLU A 220 6.80 7.67 -21.73
N ALA A 221 6.10 6.54 -21.81
CA ALA A 221 4.68 6.50 -22.13
C ALA A 221 3.78 7.05 -21.01
N LEU A 222 4.19 6.91 -19.75
CA LEU A 222 3.44 7.36 -18.56
C LEU A 222 3.86 8.76 -18.11
N PHE A 223 5.06 9.21 -18.46
CA PHE A 223 5.63 10.54 -18.13
C PHE A 223 6.08 11.26 -19.43
N PRO A 224 5.19 11.57 -20.34
CA PRO A 224 5.58 12.19 -21.62
C PRO A 224 6.25 13.55 -21.47
N GLU A 225 5.96 14.29 -20.40
CA GLU A 225 6.57 15.58 -20.06
C GLU A 225 8.03 15.48 -19.63
N SER A 226 8.47 14.35 -19.05
CA SER A 226 9.85 14.20 -18.58
C SER A 226 10.87 14.26 -19.74
N ARG A 227 10.43 13.91 -20.95
CA ARG A 227 11.25 13.98 -22.15
C ARG A 227 11.43 15.40 -22.68
N ALA A 228 10.42 16.27 -22.51
CA ALA A 228 10.50 17.67 -22.96
C ALA A 228 11.58 18.43 -22.17
N ASP A 229 11.65 18.22 -20.86
CA ASP A 229 12.63 18.88 -19.98
C ASP A 229 14.08 18.41 -20.27
N TYR A 230 14.27 17.15 -20.70
CA TYR A 230 15.59 16.62 -21.05
C TYR A 230 16.08 17.16 -22.41
N CYS A 231 15.19 17.39 -23.36
CA CYS A 231 15.57 17.93 -24.66
C CYS A 231 15.87 19.43 -24.62
N GLU A 232 15.17 20.21 -23.79
CA GLU A 232 15.42 21.66 -23.62
C GLU A 232 16.76 21.96 -22.90
N GLN A 233 17.30 21.02 -22.11
CA GLN A 233 18.58 21.19 -21.43
C GLN A 233 19.79 20.80 -22.31
N GLN A 234 19.59 20.28 -23.51
CA GLN A 234 20.65 19.85 -24.42
C GLN A 234 20.78 20.75 -25.70
N GLU A 235 19.99 21.80 -25.82
CA GLU A 235 20.25 22.79 -26.88
C GLU A 235 21.35 23.76 -26.39
N PRO A 236 22.47 23.86 -27.16
CA PRO A 236 23.64 24.64 -26.79
C PRO A 236 23.44 26.17 -26.95
#